data_ac85f96e052fe24aeecf5294fbec991c
#
_entry.id   ac85f96e052fe24aeecf5294fbec991c
#
_cell.length_a   1.000
_cell.length_b   1.000
_cell.length_c   1.000
_cell.angle_alpha   90.00
_cell.angle_beta   90.00
_cell.angle_gamma   90.00
#
_symmetry.space_group_name_H-M   'P 1'
#
loop_
_entity.id
_entity.type
_entity.pdbx_description
1 polymer ?
#
loop_
_entity_poly.entity_id
_entity_poly.type
_entity_poly.pdbx_seq_one_letter_code
_entity_poly.pdbx_strand_id
1 'polypeptide(L)'
;WQLRNILGYEAIYHTGTLSGYQAYVTLVPELDLGVVLLNNGSNSGARTSVMQTILRAYMPGAEQQDWVTFYHNEQTTAQQQYLNKLTTPDGSGEILLPQIAYVGEYKDRWFGTMTITQLENVLRIKSTKMVTLTGTLEPFEANSFIIRWDNQNAARDSFIHFDVDPSHQVTAFKLHPFSVDVSNEHEYRDMYFEKWVGGK
;
A
#
# COMPACT_ATOMS: atom_id res chain seq x y z
N TRP A 1 11.73 -15.74 -12.61
CA TRP A 1 10.80 -16.84 -12.89
C TRP A 1 10.77 -17.81 -11.72
N GLN A 2 9.60 -18.40 -11.48
CA GLN A 2 9.35 -19.38 -10.43
C GLN A 2 8.86 -20.69 -11.07
N LEU A 3 9.17 -21.81 -10.42
CA LEU A 3 8.72 -23.14 -10.83
C LEU A 3 7.78 -23.68 -9.75
N ARG A 4 6.71 -24.33 -10.18
CA ARG A 4 5.80 -25.07 -9.29
C ARG A 4 5.23 -26.29 -9.99
N ASN A 5 4.99 -27.35 -9.24
CA ASN A 5 4.23 -28.47 -9.74
C ASN A 5 2.72 -28.24 -9.53
N ILE A 6 1.94 -28.46 -10.58
CA ILE A 6 0.48 -28.40 -10.55
C ILE A 6 -0.06 -29.70 -11.13
N LEU A 7 -0.58 -30.58 -10.30
CA LEU A 7 -1.14 -31.89 -10.72
C LEU A 7 -0.17 -32.73 -11.55
N GLY A 8 1.11 -32.71 -11.26
CA GLY A 8 2.13 -33.43 -11.99
C GLY A 8 2.80 -32.63 -13.11
N TYR A 9 2.21 -31.56 -13.58
CA TYR A 9 2.78 -30.66 -14.61
C TYR A 9 3.70 -29.60 -14.02
N GLU A 10 4.84 -29.38 -14.67
CA GLU A 10 5.70 -28.26 -14.32
C GLU A 10 5.13 -26.97 -14.91
N ALA A 11 4.88 -26.00 -14.03
CA ALA A 11 4.46 -24.66 -14.41
C ALA A 11 5.58 -23.66 -14.12
N ILE A 12 5.96 -22.90 -15.14
CA ILE A 12 6.93 -21.81 -15.09
C ILE A 12 6.15 -20.51 -15.06
N TYR A 13 6.27 -19.73 -14.00
CA TYR A 13 5.42 -18.56 -13.86
C TYR A 13 6.13 -17.33 -13.24
N HIS A 14 5.53 -16.20 -13.42
CA HIS A 14 5.86 -14.97 -12.70
C HIS A 14 4.62 -14.10 -12.51
N THR A 15 4.60 -13.33 -11.43
CA THR A 15 3.56 -12.34 -11.18
C THR A 15 4.15 -10.96 -11.03
N GLY A 16 3.36 -9.93 -11.31
CA GLY A 16 3.71 -8.55 -11.06
C GLY A 16 2.54 -7.79 -10.44
N THR A 17 2.84 -6.85 -9.58
CA THR A 17 1.84 -5.96 -8.98
C THR A 17 2.40 -4.55 -8.91
N LEU A 18 1.67 -3.61 -9.48
CA LEU A 18 1.80 -2.17 -9.26
C LEU A 18 0.48 -1.66 -8.70
N SER A 19 0.48 -0.48 -8.10
CA SER A 19 -0.76 0.11 -7.58
C SER A 19 -1.83 0.20 -8.68
N GLY A 20 -2.88 -0.61 -8.54
CA GLY A 20 -4.01 -0.67 -9.48
C GLY A 20 -3.80 -1.56 -10.71
N TYR A 21 -2.64 -2.20 -10.89
CA TYR A 21 -2.37 -3.09 -12.02
C TYR A 21 -1.68 -4.35 -11.58
N GLN A 22 -2.09 -5.47 -12.15
CA GLN A 22 -1.47 -6.77 -11.86
C GLN A 22 -1.27 -7.57 -13.15
N ALA A 23 -0.23 -8.40 -13.14
CA ALA A 23 0.07 -9.35 -14.20
C ALA A 23 0.30 -10.74 -13.62
N TYR A 24 -0.02 -11.77 -14.39
CA TYR A 24 0.33 -13.15 -14.12
C TYR A 24 0.60 -13.85 -15.45
N VAL A 25 1.80 -14.39 -15.59
CA VAL A 25 2.20 -15.20 -16.75
C VAL A 25 2.51 -16.61 -16.26
N THR A 26 2.00 -17.61 -16.95
CA THR A 26 2.29 -19.02 -16.67
C THR A 26 2.49 -19.77 -17.98
N LEU A 27 3.53 -20.59 -18.02
CA LEU A 27 3.83 -21.53 -19.09
C LEU A 27 3.74 -22.94 -18.52
N VAL A 28 3.12 -23.85 -19.25
CA VAL A 28 3.07 -25.29 -18.94
C VAL A 28 3.52 -26.02 -20.19
N PRO A 29 4.85 -26.24 -20.37
CA PRO A 29 5.41 -26.79 -21.62
C PRO A 29 4.84 -28.14 -22.03
N GLU A 30 4.58 -29.01 -21.06
CA GLU A 30 4.04 -30.36 -21.32
C GLU A 30 2.62 -30.34 -21.92
N LEU A 31 1.90 -29.23 -21.77
CA LEU A 31 0.57 -29.02 -22.34
C LEU A 31 0.58 -28.08 -23.53
N ASP A 32 1.75 -27.60 -23.95
CA ASP A 32 1.92 -26.54 -24.95
C ASP A 32 1.03 -25.30 -24.63
N LEU A 33 0.94 -24.99 -23.33
CA LEU A 33 0.03 -23.97 -22.80
C LEU A 33 0.80 -22.79 -22.28
N GLY A 34 0.43 -21.59 -22.75
CA GLY A 34 0.87 -20.32 -22.20
C GLY A 34 -0.34 -19.44 -21.86
N VAL A 35 -0.36 -18.90 -20.65
CA VAL A 35 -1.44 -18.01 -20.19
C VAL A 35 -0.83 -16.69 -19.73
N VAL A 36 -1.35 -15.59 -20.24
CA VAL A 36 -1.02 -14.22 -19.80
C VAL A 36 -2.31 -13.57 -19.30
N LEU A 37 -2.29 -13.10 -18.07
CA LEU A 37 -3.39 -12.38 -17.46
C LEU A 37 -2.91 -11.00 -17.03
N LEU A 38 -3.60 -9.97 -17.49
CA LEU A 38 -3.39 -8.58 -17.13
C LEU A 38 -4.71 -8.02 -16.60
N ASN A 39 -4.67 -7.35 -15.46
CA ASN A 39 -5.86 -6.74 -14.89
C ASN A 39 -5.56 -5.36 -14.28
N ASN A 40 -6.57 -4.51 -14.26
CA ASN A 40 -6.54 -3.16 -13.69
C ASN A 40 -7.11 -3.12 -12.26
N GLY A 41 -6.79 -4.12 -11.46
CA GLY A 41 -7.24 -4.21 -10.07
C GLY A 41 -6.10 -4.59 -9.13
N SER A 42 -6.31 -4.42 -7.83
CA SER A 42 -5.33 -4.74 -6.80
C SER A 42 -5.61 -6.05 -6.07
N ASN A 43 -6.66 -6.79 -6.44
CA ASN A 43 -7.04 -8.05 -5.79
C ASN A 43 -6.25 -9.23 -6.36
N SER A 44 -5.21 -9.66 -5.65
CA SER A 44 -4.36 -10.79 -6.03
C SER A 44 -5.11 -12.14 -6.00
N GLY A 45 -6.11 -12.28 -5.13
CA GLY A 45 -6.95 -13.49 -5.07
C GLY A 45 -7.81 -13.63 -6.31
N ALA A 46 -8.45 -12.55 -6.77
CA ALA A 46 -9.23 -12.55 -8.01
C ALA A 46 -8.34 -12.92 -9.22
N ARG A 47 -7.16 -12.29 -9.35
CA ARG A 47 -6.18 -12.64 -10.38
C ARG A 47 -5.81 -14.12 -10.34
N THR A 48 -5.50 -14.64 -9.15
CA THR A 48 -5.08 -16.02 -8.98
C THR A 48 -6.23 -16.99 -9.23
N SER A 49 -7.46 -16.65 -8.83
CA SER A 49 -8.66 -17.45 -9.12
C SER A 49 -8.85 -17.68 -10.61
N VAL A 50 -8.77 -16.61 -11.39
CA VAL A 50 -8.89 -16.68 -12.87
C VAL A 50 -7.79 -17.57 -13.45
N MET A 51 -6.53 -17.38 -13.04
CA MET A 51 -5.42 -18.21 -13.51
C MET A 51 -5.62 -19.68 -13.17
N GLN A 52 -6.01 -20.01 -11.94
CA GLN A 52 -6.25 -21.42 -11.55
C GLN A 52 -7.40 -22.03 -12.31
N THR A 53 -8.48 -21.28 -12.54
CA THR A 53 -9.62 -21.76 -13.34
C THR A 53 -9.18 -22.11 -14.77
N ILE A 54 -8.40 -21.24 -15.41
CA ILE A 54 -7.90 -21.46 -16.77
C ILE A 54 -6.97 -22.68 -16.80
N LEU A 55 -5.95 -22.70 -15.94
CA LEU A 55 -4.96 -23.81 -15.93
C LEU A 55 -5.64 -25.16 -15.70
N ARG A 56 -6.58 -25.25 -14.76
CA ARG A 56 -7.29 -26.50 -14.45
C ARG A 56 -8.21 -26.96 -15.57
N ALA A 57 -8.75 -26.05 -16.36
CA ALA A 57 -9.56 -26.40 -17.52
C ALA A 57 -8.76 -27.13 -18.61
N TYR A 58 -7.43 -26.96 -18.66
CA TYR A 58 -6.53 -27.62 -19.60
C TYR A 58 -5.77 -28.82 -19.00
N MET A 59 -5.90 -29.06 -17.69
CA MET A 59 -5.20 -30.17 -17.01
C MET A 59 -6.13 -31.36 -16.83
N PRO A 60 -5.84 -32.52 -17.46
CA PRO A 60 -6.62 -33.75 -17.27
C PRO A 60 -6.64 -34.18 -15.79
N GLY A 61 -7.80 -34.61 -15.31
CA GLY A 61 -7.98 -35.09 -13.93
C GLY A 61 -8.05 -33.98 -12.87
N ALA A 62 -8.09 -32.73 -13.29
CA ALA A 62 -8.29 -31.62 -12.34
C ALA A 62 -9.71 -31.65 -11.76
N GLU A 63 -9.82 -31.65 -10.45
CA GLU A 63 -11.09 -31.45 -9.77
C GLU A 63 -11.60 -30.02 -9.99
N GLN A 64 -12.93 -29.91 -10.15
CA GLN A 64 -13.56 -28.62 -10.19
C GLN A 64 -13.63 -28.04 -8.78
N GLN A 65 -13.07 -26.87 -8.61
CA GLN A 65 -13.08 -26.12 -7.36
C GLN A 65 -13.54 -24.69 -7.63
N ASP A 66 -14.33 -24.14 -6.73
CA ASP A 66 -14.63 -22.71 -6.74
C ASP A 66 -13.41 -21.91 -6.22
N TRP A 67 -12.53 -21.58 -7.16
CA TRP A 67 -11.31 -20.83 -6.89
C TRP A 67 -11.60 -19.40 -6.40
N VAL A 68 -12.74 -18.84 -6.79
CA VAL A 68 -13.13 -17.48 -6.34
C VAL A 68 -13.40 -17.50 -4.85
N THR A 69 -14.27 -18.39 -4.40
CA THR A 69 -14.56 -18.54 -2.96
C THR A 69 -13.32 -18.97 -2.19
N PHE A 70 -12.51 -19.88 -2.71
CA PHE A 70 -11.28 -20.32 -2.05
C PHE A 70 -10.33 -19.15 -1.77
N TYR A 71 -9.94 -18.39 -2.80
CA TYR A 71 -9.00 -17.27 -2.62
C TYR A 71 -9.61 -16.07 -1.93
N HIS A 72 -10.92 -15.88 -1.99
CA HIS A 72 -11.60 -14.88 -1.18
C HIS A 72 -11.46 -15.18 0.32
N ASN A 73 -11.71 -16.43 0.72
CA ASN A 73 -11.57 -16.86 2.11
C ASN A 73 -10.13 -16.79 2.60
N GLU A 74 -9.17 -17.23 1.78
CA GLU A 74 -7.74 -17.10 2.08
C GLU A 74 -7.33 -15.66 2.32
N GLN A 75 -7.74 -14.73 1.45
CA GLN A 75 -7.44 -13.31 1.61
C GLN A 75 -8.11 -12.71 2.84
N THR A 76 -9.36 -13.04 3.10
CA THR A 76 -10.09 -12.56 4.28
C THR A 76 -9.39 -13.03 5.55
N THR A 77 -8.99 -14.29 5.60
CA THR A 77 -8.25 -14.87 6.73
C THR A 77 -6.89 -14.20 6.92
N ALA A 78 -6.14 -14.03 5.85
CA ALA A 78 -4.83 -13.36 5.89
C ALA A 78 -4.96 -11.90 6.33
N GLN A 79 -5.98 -11.20 5.85
CA GLN A 79 -6.26 -9.83 6.26
C GLN A 79 -6.64 -9.74 7.73
N GLN A 80 -7.47 -10.63 8.23
CA GLN A 80 -7.83 -10.67 9.64
C GLN A 80 -6.62 -10.97 10.53
N GLN A 81 -5.78 -11.92 10.13
CA GLN A 81 -4.52 -12.24 10.83
C GLN A 81 -3.57 -11.03 10.84
N TYR A 82 -3.48 -10.32 9.73
CA TYR A 82 -2.69 -9.09 9.63
C TYR A 82 -3.24 -8.02 10.58
N LEU A 83 -4.55 -7.75 10.55
CA LEU A 83 -5.20 -6.78 11.44
C LEU A 83 -5.02 -7.14 12.92
N ASN A 84 -5.08 -8.42 13.27
CA ASN A 84 -4.86 -8.88 14.64
C ASN A 84 -3.40 -8.73 15.09
N LYS A 85 -2.45 -8.67 14.17
CA LYS A 85 -1.03 -8.42 14.45
C LYS A 85 -0.67 -6.93 14.48
N LEU A 86 -1.51 -6.09 13.89
CA LEU A 86 -1.35 -4.64 13.97
C LEU A 86 -1.67 -4.19 15.40
N THR A 87 -0.67 -4.24 16.27
CA THR A 87 -0.71 -3.46 17.48
C THR A 87 -0.45 -2.01 17.08
N THR A 88 -1.43 -1.14 17.28
CA THR A 88 -1.18 0.31 17.24
C THR A 88 -0.12 0.58 18.31
N PRO A 89 1.05 1.11 17.99
CA PRO A 89 2.00 1.49 19.01
C PRO A 89 1.34 2.47 19.96
N ASP A 90 1.55 2.31 21.24
CA ASP A 90 1.05 3.24 22.25
C ASP A 90 1.84 4.56 22.12
N GLY A 91 1.18 5.58 21.59
CA GLY A 91 1.67 6.94 21.61
C GLY A 91 0.93 7.74 22.67
N SER A 92 1.56 8.80 23.19
CA SER A 92 0.93 9.68 24.18
C SER A 92 -0.28 10.44 23.61
N GLY A 93 -0.39 10.55 22.30
CA GLY A 93 -1.35 11.41 21.60
C GLY A 93 -1.01 12.89 21.70
N GLU A 94 0.08 13.26 22.40
CA GLU A 94 0.50 14.65 22.59
C GLU A 94 1.46 15.07 21.47
N ILE A 95 1.20 16.23 20.88
CA ILE A 95 2.04 16.86 19.87
C ILE A 95 2.69 18.11 20.42
N LEU A 96 3.94 18.38 19.98
CA LEU A 96 4.74 19.49 20.52
C LEU A 96 4.25 20.88 20.07
N LEU A 97 3.70 20.98 18.87
CA LEU A 97 3.26 22.24 18.29
C LEU A 97 1.74 22.24 18.07
N PRO A 98 1.10 23.40 18.06
CA PRO A 98 -0.30 23.50 17.66
C PRO A 98 -0.51 22.94 16.25
N GLN A 99 -1.65 22.29 15.98
CA GLN A 99 -1.96 21.66 14.70
C GLN A 99 -1.74 22.59 13.49
N ILE A 100 -2.04 23.86 13.65
CA ILE A 100 -1.85 24.87 12.60
C ILE A 100 -0.39 24.98 12.12
N ALA A 101 0.58 24.67 12.96
CA ALA A 101 2.00 24.70 12.59
C ALA A 101 2.37 23.69 11.51
N TYR A 102 1.63 22.57 11.43
CA TYR A 102 1.83 21.50 10.46
C TYR A 102 1.10 21.76 9.13
N VAL A 103 0.21 22.74 9.08
CA VAL A 103 -0.54 23.11 7.87
C VAL A 103 0.40 23.73 6.83
N GLY A 104 0.22 23.37 5.57
CA GLY A 104 0.98 23.93 4.46
C GLY A 104 1.11 23.00 3.26
N GLU A 105 1.82 23.50 2.27
CA GLU A 105 2.26 22.72 1.13
C GLU A 105 3.66 22.18 1.39
N TYR A 106 3.88 20.91 1.03
CA TYR A 106 5.16 20.24 1.16
C TYR A 106 5.54 19.62 -0.17
N LYS A 107 6.75 19.87 -0.64
CA LYS A 107 7.21 19.46 -1.97
C LYS A 107 8.36 18.48 -1.90
N ASP A 108 8.23 17.43 -2.65
CA ASP A 108 9.29 16.50 -2.96
C ASP A 108 9.62 16.58 -4.47
N ARG A 109 10.90 16.45 -4.80
CA ARG A 109 11.38 16.55 -6.17
C ARG A 109 10.77 15.51 -7.11
N TRP A 110 10.53 14.31 -6.61
CA TRP A 110 10.05 13.16 -7.38
C TRP A 110 8.56 12.91 -7.19
N PHE A 111 8.11 13.01 -5.94
CA PHE A 111 6.74 12.64 -5.54
C PHE A 111 5.74 13.79 -5.64
N GLY A 112 6.23 15.00 -5.94
CA GLY A 112 5.40 16.18 -6.16
C GLY A 112 5.00 16.88 -4.87
N THR A 113 3.76 17.33 -4.77
CA THR A 113 3.29 18.13 -3.64
C THR A 113 2.28 17.36 -2.81
N MET A 114 2.45 17.39 -1.51
CA MET A 114 1.43 17.03 -0.53
C MET A 114 0.97 18.30 0.19
N THR A 115 -0.34 18.43 0.36
CA THR A 115 -0.95 19.56 1.07
C THR A 115 -1.55 19.06 2.38
N ILE A 116 -1.21 19.73 3.48
CA ILE A 116 -1.83 19.49 4.78
C ILE A 116 -2.73 20.68 5.07
N THR A 117 -4.00 20.40 5.36
CA THR A 117 -5.02 21.38 5.71
C THR A 117 -5.62 21.04 7.06
N GLN A 118 -6.13 22.05 7.75
CA GLN A 118 -6.90 21.85 8.97
C GLN A 118 -8.38 22.11 8.66
N LEU A 119 -9.22 21.12 9.00
CA LEU A 119 -10.65 21.23 8.94
C LEU A 119 -11.18 21.00 10.36
N GLU A 120 -11.73 22.06 10.98
CA GLU A 120 -12.10 22.05 12.39
C GLU A 120 -10.89 21.67 13.26
N ASN A 121 -10.93 20.55 13.96
CA ASN A 121 -9.85 20.05 14.82
C ASN A 121 -9.11 18.85 14.19
N VAL A 122 -9.21 18.64 12.89
CA VAL A 122 -8.64 17.49 12.19
C VAL A 122 -7.69 17.98 11.11
N LEU A 123 -6.48 17.40 11.08
CA LEU A 123 -5.54 17.60 9.98
C LEU A 123 -5.81 16.60 8.87
N ARG A 124 -5.88 17.09 7.65
CA ARG A 124 -6.06 16.29 6.42
C ARG A 124 -4.83 16.44 5.54
N ILE A 125 -4.37 15.33 4.99
CA ILE A 125 -3.28 15.28 4.02
C ILE A 125 -3.79 14.82 2.65
N LYS A 126 -3.27 15.42 1.58
CA LYS A 126 -3.65 15.06 0.21
C LYS A 126 -2.45 15.20 -0.73
N SER A 127 -2.24 14.20 -1.59
CA SER A 127 -1.28 14.27 -2.68
C SER A 127 -1.88 14.95 -3.91
N THR A 128 -1.10 15.80 -4.58
CA THR A 128 -1.53 16.44 -5.84
C THR A 128 -1.35 15.52 -7.05
N LYS A 129 -0.36 14.60 -7.01
CA LYS A 129 -0.11 13.63 -8.10
C LYS A 129 -0.98 12.38 -8.00
N MET A 130 -1.21 11.89 -6.79
CA MET A 130 -1.99 10.70 -6.54
C MET A 130 -3.27 11.10 -5.79
N VAL A 131 -4.30 11.47 -6.54
CA VAL A 131 -5.56 12.00 -5.98
C VAL A 131 -6.27 11.04 -5.00
N THR A 132 -5.98 9.75 -5.09
CA THR A 132 -6.48 8.73 -4.16
C THR A 132 -5.73 8.69 -2.82
N LEU A 133 -4.55 9.31 -2.74
CA LEU A 133 -3.81 9.47 -1.49
C LEU A 133 -4.33 10.71 -0.75
N THR A 134 -5.40 10.51 -0.02
CA THR A 134 -6.01 11.44 0.91
C THR A 134 -6.21 10.73 2.24
N GLY A 135 -5.93 11.40 3.35
CA GLY A 135 -6.02 10.77 4.67
C GLY A 135 -6.14 11.78 5.79
N THR A 136 -6.35 11.26 6.99
CA THR A 136 -6.43 11.99 8.25
C THR A 136 -5.13 11.80 9.03
N LEU A 137 -4.62 12.86 9.66
CA LEU A 137 -3.49 12.81 10.57
C LEU A 137 -4.00 12.70 12.00
N GLU A 138 -3.75 11.57 12.64
CA GLU A 138 -4.03 11.36 14.06
C GLU A 138 -2.76 11.63 14.85
N PRO A 139 -2.80 12.50 15.88
CA PRO A 139 -1.66 12.75 16.77
C PRO A 139 -1.14 11.43 17.35
N PHE A 140 0.17 11.24 17.31
CA PHE A 140 0.80 10.05 17.88
C PHE A 140 1.72 10.42 19.05
N GLU A 141 2.82 11.08 18.78
CA GLU A 141 3.77 11.52 19.80
C GLU A 141 4.70 12.61 19.24
N ALA A 142 4.96 13.64 20.03
CA ALA A 142 5.89 14.72 19.69
C ALA A 142 5.57 15.35 18.32
N ASN A 143 6.41 15.14 17.31
CA ASN A 143 6.23 15.64 15.94
C ASN A 143 5.74 14.56 14.97
N SER A 144 5.18 13.48 15.50
CA SER A 144 4.73 12.35 14.70
C SER A 144 3.22 12.20 14.74
N PHE A 145 2.66 11.79 13.61
CA PHE A 145 1.25 11.46 13.46
C PHE A 145 1.11 10.11 12.77
N ILE A 146 -0.05 9.50 12.89
CA ILE A 146 -0.47 8.37 12.07
C ILE A 146 -1.32 8.90 10.93
N ILE A 147 -1.00 8.53 9.71
CA ILE A 147 -1.86 8.80 8.57
C ILE A 147 -2.85 7.62 8.44
N ARG A 148 -4.13 7.93 8.59
CA ARG A 148 -5.22 7.02 8.24
C ARG A 148 -5.66 7.37 6.82
N TRP A 149 -5.21 6.56 5.86
CA TRP A 149 -5.59 6.78 4.47
C TRP A 149 -7.04 6.41 4.21
N ASP A 150 -7.77 7.27 3.50
CA ASP A 150 -9.19 7.05 3.19
C ASP A 150 -9.38 5.81 2.29
N ASN A 151 -8.43 5.54 1.41
CA ASN A 151 -8.44 4.38 0.52
C ASN A 151 -7.33 3.39 0.91
N GLN A 152 -7.67 2.43 1.75
CA GLN A 152 -6.78 1.38 2.22
C GLN A 152 -6.31 0.41 1.12
N ASN A 153 -6.90 0.47 -0.08
CA ASN A 153 -6.40 -0.26 -1.25
C ASN A 153 -5.30 0.52 -1.98
N ALA A 154 -5.26 1.84 -1.85
CA ALA A 154 -4.23 2.67 -2.46
C ALA A 154 -2.97 2.76 -1.58
N ALA A 155 -3.15 2.86 -0.27
CA ALA A 155 -2.05 2.88 0.69
C ALA A 155 -2.51 2.32 2.05
N ARG A 156 -1.57 1.69 2.76
CA ARG A 156 -1.77 1.29 4.17
C ARG A 156 -1.42 2.44 5.08
N ASP A 157 -2.01 2.45 6.29
CA ASP A 157 -1.69 3.43 7.31
C ASP A 157 -0.18 3.54 7.50
N SER A 158 0.28 4.75 7.74
CA SER A 158 1.70 5.06 7.82
C SER A 158 1.96 6.12 8.90
N PHE A 159 3.18 6.14 9.41
CA PHE A 159 3.62 7.27 10.21
C PHE A 159 4.07 8.42 9.32
N ILE A 160 3.85 9.64 9.79
CA ILE A 160 4.47 10.85 9.30
C ILE A 160 5.23 11.50 10.45
N HIS A 161 6.50 11.79 10.21
CA HIS A 161 7.36 12.50 11.17
C HIS A 161 7.76 13.83 10.60
N PHE A 162 7.51 14.90 11.35
CA PHE A 162 7.85 16.26 10.95
C PHE A 162 9.19 16.71 11.52
N ASP A 163 10.04 17.26 10.66
CA ASP A 163 11.25 17.97 11.05
C ASP A 163 10.88 19.38 11.53
N VAL A 164 11.42 19.75 12.67
CA VAL A 164 11.19 21.07 13.31
C VAL A 164 12.54 21.72 13.55
N ASP A 165 12.68 22.97 13.13
CA ASP A 165 13.92 23.73 13.33
C ASP A 165 14.05 24.26 14.78
N PRO A 166 15.23 24.80 15.15
CA PRO A 166 15.42 25.41 16.49
C PRO A 166 14.50 26.57 16.82
N SER A 167 13.84 27.17 15.83
CA SER A 167 12.86 28.22 15.99
C SER A 167 11.43 27.71 16.14
N HIS A 168 11.28 26.39 16.33
CA HIS A 168 9.99 25.68 16.41
C HIS A 168 9.14 25.81 15.14
N GLN A 169 9.77 25.94 13.97
CA GLN A 169 9.05 25.93 12.69
C GLN A 169 9.14 24.56 12.04
N VAL A 170 8.02 24.06 11.57
CA VAL A 170 7.96 22.82 10.77
C VAL A 170 8.59 23.08 9.41
N THR A 171 9.62 22.32 9.06
CA THR A 171 10.41 22.52 7.83
C THR A 171 10.22 21.43 6.78
N ALA A 172 9.94 20.20 7.20
CA ALA A 172 9.79 19.06 6.30
C ALA A 172 9.01 17.94 6.98
N PHE A 173 8.76 16.85 6.24
CA PHE A 173 8.34 15.58 6.81
C PHE A 173 8.85 14.39 6.02
N LYS A 174 8.88 13.23 6.69
CA LYS A 174 9.09 11.89 6.13
C LYS A 174 7.93 10.97 6.45
N LEU A 175 7.71 10.01 5.56
CA LEU A 175 6.76 8.91 5.78
C LEU A 175 7.52 7.68 6.23
N HIS A 176 6.89 6.89 7.10
CA HIS A 176 7.42 5.62 7.58
C HIS A 176 6.31 4.56 7.58
N PRO A 177 6.63 3.28 7.33
CA PRO A 177 5.65 2.21 7.44
C PRO A 177 5.06 2.16 8.86
N PHE A 178 3.77 1.83 8.95
CA PHE A 178 3.09 1.68 10.24
C PHE A 178 3.56 0.43 11.01
N SER A 179 3.98 -0.59 10.29
CA SER A 179 4.51 -1.82 10.87
C SER A 179 5.75 -2.29 10.12
N VAL A 180 6.76 -2.77 10.86
CA VAL A 180 7.99 -3.36 10.32
C VAL A 180 7.73 -4.60 9.47
N ASP A 181 6.62 -5.31 9.69
CA ASP A 181 6.24 -6.50 8.92
C ASP A 181 5.61 -6.17 7.55
N VAL A 182 5.38 -4.90 7.28
CA VAL A 182 4.89 -4.45 5.99
C VAL A 182 6.09 -4.20 5.09
N SER A 183 6.23 -4.98 4.04
CA SER A 183 7.30 -4.90 3.04
C SER A 183 7.36 -3.57 2.24
N ASN A 184 6.73 -2.52 2.76
CA ASN A 184 6.58 -1.21 2.14
C ASN A 184 7.66 -0.20 2.59
N GLU A 185 8.71 -0.64 3.28
CA GLU A 185 9.85 0.23 3.59
C GLU A 185 10.44 0.89 2.34
N HIS A 186 10.32 0.22 1.19
CA HIS A 186 10.82 0.72 -0.08
C HIS A 186 9.97 1.87 -0.64
N GLU A 187 8.68 1.94 -0.30
CA GLU A 187 7.78 2.96 -0.86
C GLU A 187 8.04 4.36 -0.29
N TYR A 188 8.49 4.46 0.96
CA TYR A 188 8.70 5.74 1.65
C TYR A 188 10.17 6.16 1.74
N ARG A 189 11.11 5.26 1.44
CA ARG A 189 12.55 5.42 1.68
C ARG A 189 13.13 6.71 1.09
N ASP A 190 12.70 7.04 -0.12
CA ASP A 190 13.27 8.15 -0.88
C ASP A 190 12.38 9.41 -0.81
N MET A 191 11.30 9.38 -0.04
CA MET A 191 10.37 10.49 0.11
C MET A 191 10.87 11.46 1.19
N TYR A 192 11.05 12.74 0.80
CA TYR A 192 11.35 13.82 1.70
C TYR A 192 10.66 15.09 1.25
N PHE A 193 9.63 15.49 1.97
CA PHE A 193 8.78 16.60 1.60
C PHE A 193 9.16 17.85 2.40
N GLU A 194 9.79 18.81 1.74
CA GLU A 194 10.15 20.10 2.33
C GLU A 194 8.96 21.07 2.32
N LYS A 195 8.74 21.79 3.42
CA LYS A 195 7.67 22.77 3.52
C LYS A 195 7.90 23.91 2.53
N TRP A 196 6.93 24.11 1.65
CA TRP A 196 6.98 25.19 0.69
C TRP A 196 6.60 26.52 1.36
N VAL A 197 7.60 27.38 1.54
CA VAL A 197 7.39 28.78 1.91
C VAL A 197 7.35 29.54 0.60
N GLY A 198 6.15 29.92 0.13
CA GLY A 198 5.94 30.58 -1.16
C GLY A 198 7.03 31.59 -1.46
N GLY A 199 7.79 31.35 -2.53
CA GLY A 199 8.74 32.34 -3.03
C GLY A 199 7.98 33.56 -3.54
N LYS A 200 8.52 34.75 -3.22
CA LYS A 200 8.15 36.02 -3.82
C LYS A 200 8.45 35.99 -5.32
#